data_a8258b918f79c28a244a86737c1d10fe
#
_entry.id   a8258b918f79c28a244a86737c1d10fe
#
_cell.length_a   1.000
_cell.length_b   1.000
_cell.length_c   1.000
_cell.angle_alpha   90.00
_cell.angle_beta   90.00
_cell.angle_gamma   90.00
#
_symmetry.space_group_name_H-M   'P 1'
#
loop_
_entity.id
_entity.type
_entity.pdbx_description
1 polymer ?
#
loop_
_entity_poly.entity_id
_entity_poly.type
_entity_poly.pdbx_seq_one_letter_code
_entity_poly.pdbx_strand_id
1 'polypeptide(L)'
;MEEIMRYIDESMTILEICEKYPESIEFLESKGFKNLSNETMKNMLGKLSLKNALLTKKVNVETFIEMLNEYVTQNRESTDITMKKNNIVDEEITVMGLLPCPIRIPLLEGFTKFLEENPDIKVKYELKAASAGLDWLKDDVIKANHPEKLADIFISAGFDLFFEESLMGKFKKEHIFKDITGIEKYNKDFQNDEISLKDPDGDYSMLGVVPAVFLVNKNMLGDREMPKSWADLLKPEFRKSVSLPISDFDLFNSILININKNYGEEGVVNLGRVLLENLHPSQMVKSDKMKTNTPTVTIMPYFFTKMIKADGPMVPVWPNDGAAISPIFMLTKKDKAEKIKKLVDYLAGEEVGTVFSHQGLFPTVNPNVDNRIEGKKFMWCGWDYIHNNNIGKILEKTKEIFFRASEEE
;
A
#
# COMPACT_ATOMS: atom_id res chain seq x y z
N MET A 1 -10.43 -3.62 21.25
CA MET A 1 -11.10 -3.78 19.94
C MET A 1 -11.12 -2.40 19.34
N GLU A 2 -10.05 -2.06 18.60
CA GLU A 2 -10.03 -0.82 17.81
C GLU A 2 -10.88 -1.07 16.57
N GLU A 3 -11.90 -0.25 16.39
CA GLU A 3 -12.77 -0.29 15.21
C GLU A 3 -11.94 -0.09 13.94
N ILE A 4 -12.05 -1.05 13.04
CA ILE A 4 -11.64 -0.89 11.64
C ILE A 4 -12.32 0.40 11.15
N MET A 5 -11.54 1.38 10.69
CA MET A 5 -12.11 2.60 10.11
C MET A 5 -13.01 2.21 8.94
N ARG A 6 -14.30 2.11 9.22
CA ARG A 6 -15.36 2.03 8.21
C ARG A 6 -15.75 3.47 7.91
N TYR A 7 -15.59 3.90 6.68
CA TYR A 7 -16.10 5.19 6.22
C TYR A 7 -17.59 5.31 6.48
N ILE A 8 -18.31 4.21 6.26
CA ILE A 8 -19.75 4.10 6.36
C ILE A 8 -20.05 2.95 7.33
N ASP A 9 -20.82 3.24 8.35
CA ASP A 9 -21.36 2.28 9.29
C ASP A 9 -22.91 2.17 9.18
N GLU A 10 -23.46 1.18 9.85
CA GLU A 10 -24.88 0.87 9.78
C GLU A 10 -25.80 1.95 10.39
N SER A 11 -25.27 2.79 11.26
CA SER A 11 -26.02 3.84 11.98
C SER A 11 -26.17 5.12 11.17
N MET A 12 -25.26 5.37 10.22
CA MET A 12 -25.28 6.55 9.37
C MET A 12 -26.59 6.60 8.56
N THR A 13 -27.14 7.80 8.43
CA THR A 13 -28.29 8.03 7.56
C THR A 13 -27.86 8.06 6.09
N ILE A 14 -28.77 7.73 5.18
CA ILE A 14 -28.47 7.80 3.73
C ILE A 14 -28.11 9.23 3.32
N LEU A 15 -28.67 10.25 3.98
CA LEU A 15 -28.32 11.64 3.73
C LEU A 15 -26.86 11.94 4.11
N GLU A 16 -26.46 11.57 5.34
CA GLU A 16 -25.09 11.73 5.81
C GLU A 16 -24.09 11.00 4.90
N ILE A 17 -24.44 9.79 4.44
CA ILE A 17 -23.61 9.03 3.52
C ILE A 17 -23.46 9.79 2.20
N CYS A 18 -24.55 10.26 1.59
CA CYS A 18 -24.51 10.98 0.32
C CYS A 18 -23.82 12.34 0.42
N GLU A 19 -23.88 13.01 1.57
CA GLU A 19 -23.19 14.29 1.80
C GLU A 19 -21.70 14.12 2.07
N LYS A 20 -21.37 13.15 2.91
CA LYS A 20 -19.99 12.88 3.30
C LYS A 20 -19.21 12.05 2.25
N TYR A 21 -19.94 11.26 1.48
CA TYR A 21 -19.40 10.35 0.45
C TYR A 21 -20.22 10.43 -0.85
N PRO A 22 -20.13 11.54 -1.62
CA PRO A 22 -20.91 11.76 -2.85
C PRO A 22 -20.75 10.63 -3.89
N GLU A 23 -19.56 10.02 -3.94
CA GLU A 23 -19.24 8.87 -4.78
C GLU A 23 -20.10 7.64 -4.47
N SER A 24 -20.68 7.54 -3.28
CA SER A 24 -21.55 6.44 -2.89
C SER A 24 -22.93 6.48 -3.60
N ILE A 25 -23.31 7.63 -4.13
CA ILE A 25 -24.65 7.85 -4.73
C ILE A 25 -24.89 6.87 -5.88
N GLU A 26 -23.92 6.74 -6.80
CA GLU A 26 -24.04 5.84 -7.95
C GLU A 26 -24.19 4.38 -7.51
N PHE A 27 -23.40 3.95 -6.54
CA PHE A 27 -23.53 2.60 -5.98
C PHE A 27 -24.89 2.38 -5.32
N LEU A 28 -25.34 3.30 -4.49
CA LEU A 28 -26.63 3.22 -3.83
C LEU A 28 -27.78 3.17 -4.85
N GLU A 29 -27.71 4.02 -5.90
CA GLU A 29 -28.71 4.02 -6.97
C GLU A 29 -28.71 2.70 -7.75
N SER A 30 -27.56 2.11 -8.04
CA SER A 30 -27.43 0.79 -8.68
C SER A 30 -28.03 -0.35 -7.84
N LYS A 31 -28.07 -0.18 -6.52
CA LYS A 31 -28.67 -1.14 -5.57
C LYS A 31 -30.12 -0.81 -5.21
N GLY A 32 -30.74 0.09 -5.98
CA GLY A 32 -32.17 0.38 -5.90
C GLY A 32 -32.59 1.46 -4.91
N PHE A 33 -31.65 2.30 -4.47
CA PHE A 33 -31.94 3.56 -3.80
C PHE A 33 -32.12 4.65 -4.86
N LYS A 34 -33.30 4.72 -5.48
CA LYS A 34 -33.52 5.56 -6.66
C LYS A 34 -33.59 7.05 -6.35
N ASN A 35 -33.07 7.87 -7.26
CA ASN A 35 -33.14 9.33 -7.27
C ASN A 35 -32.44 10.04 -6.10
N LEU A 36 -31.35 9.50 -5.61
CA LEU A 36 -30.52 10.16 -4.57
C LEU A 36 -29.80 11.39 -5.10
N SER A 37 -29.63 11.50 -6.41
CA SER A 37 -29.15 12.71 -7.10
C SER A 37 -30.15 13.89 -7.03
N ASN A 38 -31.43 13.62 -6.67
CA ASN A 38 -32.47 14.65 -6.52
C ASN A 38 -32.56 15.07 -5.04
N GLU A 39 -32.33 16.35 -4.75
CA GLU A 39 -32.31 16.88 -3.37
C GLU A 39 -33.59 16.61 -2.57
N THR A 40 -34.76 16.67 -3.22
CA THR A 40 -36.03 16.42 -2.53
C THR A 40 -36.16 14.97 -2.08
N MET A 41 -35.76 14.02 -2.93
CA MET A 41 -35.76 12.60 -2.62
C MET A 41 -34.64 12.22 -1.64
N LYS A 42 -33.48 12.85 -1.76
CA LYS A 42 -32.37 12.73 -0.83
C LYS A 42 -32.80 13.13 0.59
N ASN A 43 -33.53 14.23 0.74
CA ASN A 43 -34.05 14.69 2.04
C ASN A 43 -35.18 13.81 2.59
N MET A 44 -35.99 13.17 1.74
CA MET A 44 -37.07 12.25 2.17
C MET A 44 -36.52 10.90 2.66
N LEU A 45 -35.57 10.31 1.93
CA LEU A 45 -34.91 9.05 2.29
C LEU A 45 -33.83 9.24 3.33
N GLY A 46 -33.28 10.46 3.43
CA GLY A 46 -32.09 10.78 4.17
C GLY A 46 -32.18 10.64 5.69
N LYS A 47 -33.39 10.61 6.24
CA LYS A 47 -33.61 10.42 7.67
C LYS A 47 -33.56 8.96 8.13
N LEU A 48 -33.50 8.02 7.17
CA LEU A 48 -33.44 6.60 7.45
C LEU A 48 -31.98 6.15 7.60
N SER A 49 -31.67 5.43 8.69
CA SER A 49 -30.33 4.83 8.81
C SER A 49 -30.13 3.77 7.72
N LEU A 50 -28.90 3.60 7.28
CA LEU A 50 -28.52 2.59 6.27
C LEU A 50 -29.04 1.20 6.67
N LYS A 51 -28.86 0.81 7.95
CA LYS A 51 -29.38 -0.44 8.50
C LYS A 51 -30.87 -0.63 8.23
N ASN A 52 -31.68 0.36 8.61
CA ASN A 52 -33.13 0.27 8.46
C ASN A 52 -33.56 0.25 7.00
N ALA A 53 -32.88 1.01 6.15
CA ALA A 53 -33.13 1.02 4.73
C ALA A 53 -32.81 -0.35 4.08
N LEU A 54 -31.71 -0.99 4.47
CA LEU A 54 -31.32 -2.31 3.98
C LEU A 54 -32.22 -3.42 4.49
N LEU A 55 -32.63 -3.38 5.75
CA LEU A 55 -33.59 -4.34 6.31
C LEU A 55 -34.93 -4.30 5.58
N THR A 56 -35.43 -3.09 5.26
CA THR A 56 -36.67 -2.92 4.47
C THR A 56 -36.54 -3.55 3.08
N LYS A 57 -35.34 -3.53 2.50
CA LYS A 57 -35.03 -4.15 1.19
C LYS A 57 -34.65 -5.64 1.29
N LYS A 58 -34.63 -6.23 2.49
CA LYS A 58 -34.19 -7.62 2.75
C LYS A 58 -32.77 -7.91 2.26
N VAL A 59 -31.88 -6.92 2.34
CA VAL A 59 -30.48 -7.04 1.95
C VAL A 59 -29.65 -7.31 3.20
N ASN A 60 -28.62 -8.15 3.07
CA ASN A 60 -27.68 -8.40 4.17
C ASN A 60 -26.90 -7.11 4.48
N VAL A 61 -27.07 -6.59 5.71
CA VAL A 61 -26.53 -5.30 6.13
C VAL A 61 -25.01 -5.31 6.11
N GLU A 62 -24.37 -6.34 6.70
CA GLU A 62 -22.91 -6.42 6.84
C GLU A 62 -22.24 -6.48 5.46
N THR A 63 -22.72 -7.38 4.59
CA THR A 63 -22.20 -7.53 3.22
C THR A 63 -22.38 -6.26 2.39
N PHE A 64 -23.53 -5.59 2.53
CA PHE A 64 -23.79 -4.36 1.79
C PHE A 64 -22.85 -3.24 2.22
N ILE A 65 -22.66 -3.05 3.53
CA ILE A 65 -21.76 -2.04 4.09
C ILE A 65 -20.30 -2.31 3.67
N GLU A 66 -19.87 -3.57 3.66
CA GLU A 66 -18.56 -3.95 3.14
C GLU A 66 -18.41 -3.55 1.66
N MET A 67 -19.37 -3.90 0.82
CA MET A 67 -19.37 -3.55 -0.61
C MET A 67 -19.41 -2.03 -0.83
N LEU A 68 -20.20 -1.32 -0.05
CA LEU A 68 -20.32 0.14 -0.14
C LEU A 68 -19.02 0.83 0.30
N ASN A 69 -18.40 0.37 1.39
CA ASN A 69 -17.09 0.88 1.81
C ASN A 69 -16.00 0.59 0.77
N GLU A 70 -16.02 -0.61 0.17
CA GLU A 70 -15.11 -0.97 -0.91
C GLU A 70 -15.32 -0.07 -2.14
N TYR A 71 -16.58 0.15 -2.55
CA TYR A 71 -16.93 1.04 -3.65
C TYR A 71 -16.52 2.48 -3.38
N VAL A 72 -16.80 3.01 -2.19
CA VAL A 72 -16.38 4.36 -1.78
C VAL A 72 -14.86 4.46 -1.78
N THR A 73 -14.16 3.46 -1.26
CA THR A 73 -12.70 3.41 -1.29
C THR A 73 -12.17 3.49 -2.72
N GLN A 74 -12.75 2.72 -3.65
CA GLN A 74 -12.32 2.68 -5.05
C GLN A 74 -12.68 3.96 -5.84
N ASN A 75 -13.83 4.57 -5.56
CA ASN A 75 -14.36 5.69 -6.35
C ASN A 75 -14.13 7.07 -5.72
N ARG A 76 -13.75 7.14 -4.45
CA ARG A 76 -13.28 8.37 -3.82
C ARG A 76 -12.04 8.94 -4.49
N GLU A 77 -11.34 8.07 -5.22
CA GLU A 77 -10.19 8.42 -6.05
C GLU A 77 -10.50 9.45 -7.15
N SER A 78 -11.73 9.51 -7.64
CA SER A 78 -12.08 10.44 -8.72
C SER A 78 -12.48 11.84 -8.25
N THR A 79 -12.92 12.00 -7.01
CA THR A 79 -13.46 13.27 -6.49
C THR A 79 -12.50 14.03 -5.57
N ASP A 80 -11.68 13.33 -4.77
CA ASP A 80 -10.73 13.96 -3.85
C ASP A 80 -9.34 14.23 -4.46
N ILE A 81 -9.09 13.75 -5.68
CA ILE A 81 -7.78 13.83 -6.35
C ILE A 81 -7.55 15.20 -7.00
N THR A 82 -8.57 16.00 -7.17
CA THR A 82 -8.45 17.28 -7.89
C THR A 82 -8.76 18.48 -6.98
N MET A 83 -8.08 18.62 -5.87
CA MET A 83 -7.89 20.00 -5.36
C MET A 83 -6.85 20.69 -6.22
N LYS A 84 -7.24 21.01 -7.46
CA LYS A 84 -6.56 22.01 -8.26
C LYS A 84 -6.83 23.36 -7.63
N LYS A 85 -5.97 23.86 -6.80
CA LYS A 85 -5.84 25.30 -6.59
C LYS A 85 -5.20 25.87 -7.86
N ASN A 86 -6.04 26.29 -8.80
CA ASN A 86 -5.62 27.09 -9.94
C ASN A 86 -5.31 28.52 -9.47
N ASN A 87 -4.15 28.73 -8.88
CA ASN A 87 -3.48 30.02 -8.85
C ASN A 87 -2.02 29.73 -9.10
N ILE A 88 -1.58 30.02 -10.32
CA ILE A 88 -0.19 29.98 -10.75
C ILE A 88 0.56 31.03 -9.92
N VAL A 89 1.30 30.57 -8.93
CA VAL A 89 2.31 31.35 -8.22
C VAL A 89 3.63 30.60 -8.41
N ASP A 90 4.62 31.26 -8.93
CA ASP A 90 5.92 30.71 -9.38
C ASP A 90 6.80 30.01 -8.30
N GLU A 91 6.25 29.69 -7.10
CA GLU A 91 7.01 29.16 -5.98
C GLU A 91 6.30 28.04 -5.20
N GLU A 92 5.44 27.27 -5.83
CA GLU A 92 4.81 26.13 -5.12
C GLU A 92 5.77 24.93 -5.01
N ILE A 93 5.77 24.29 -3.83
CA ILE A 93 6.40 22.98 -3.64
C ILE A 93 5.51 21.93 -4.32
N THR A 94 6.10 21.06 -5.13
CA THR A 94 5.36 19.99 -5.80
C THR A 94 5.58 18.65 -5.11
N VAL A 95 4.49 17.96 -4.77
CA VAL A 95 4.49 16.64 -4.14
C VAL A 95 3.68 15.67 -4.97
N MET A 96 4.29 14.56 -5.36
CA MET A 96 3.63 13.50 -6.12
C MET A 96 3.83 12.14 -5.46
N GLY A 97 2.85 11.27 -5.58
CA GLY A 97 3.04 9.92 -5.07
C GLY A 97 1.79 9.06 -4.95
N LEU A 98 2.02 7.87 -4.44
CA LEU A 98 0.99 6.90 -4.11
C LEU A 98 1.05 6.55 -2.64
N LEU A 99 -0.09 6.57 -2.00
CA LEU A 99 -0.24 6.24 -0.59
C LEU A 99 -1.01 4.93 -0.43
N PRO A 100 -0.62 4.06 0.48
CA PRO A 100 -1.42 2.90 0.84
C PRO A 100 -2.83 3.32 1.27
N CYS A 101 -3.86 2.68 0.71
CA CYS A 101 -5.26 3.04 0.93
C CYS A 101 -5.63 3.25 2.42
N PRO A 102 -5.18 2.41 3.37
CA PRO A 102 -5.56 2.54 4.78
C PRO A 102 -5.13 3.82 5.46
N ILE A 103 -4.02 4.44 5.03
CA ILE A 103 -3.47 5.65 5.67
C ILE A 103 -3.74 6.92 4.88
N ARG A 104 -4.25 6.81 3.66
CA ARG A 104 -4.41 7.95 2.76
C ARG A 104 -5.23 9.07 3.39
N ILE A 105 -6.40 8.76 3.95
CA ILE A 105 -7.30 9.77 4.51
C ILE A 105 -6.71 10.41 5.76
N PRO A 106 -6.32 9.66 6.81
CA PRO A 106 -5.73 10.29 7.99
C PRO A 106 -4.46 11.08 7.67
N LEU A 107 -3.68 10.63 6.68
CA LEU A 107 -2.52 11.37 6.24
C LEU A 107 -2.90 12.68 5.53
N LEU A 108 -3.91 12.67 4.67
CA LEU A 108 -4.39 13.87 3.99
C LEU A 108 -5.05 14.86 4.97
N GLU A 109 -5.80 14.37 5.96
CA GLU A 109 -6.38 15.20 7.02
C GLU A 109 -5.28 15.89 7.84
N GLY A 110 -4.27 15.15 8.29
CA GLY A 110 -3.12 15.71 9.01
C GLY A 110 -2.32 16.68 8.13
N PHE A 111 -2.13 16.36 6.86
CA PHE A 111 -1.44 17.22 5.90
C PHE A 111 -2.19 18.53 5.65
N THR A 112 -3.51 18.49 5.51
CA THR A 112 -4.35 19.68 5.35
C THR A 112 -4.24 20.56 6.58
N LYS A 113 -4.35 19.99 7.78
CA LYS A 113 -4.18 20.73 9.04
C LYS A 113 -2.78 21.36 9.14
N PHE A 114 -1.73 20.61 8.79
CA PHE A 114 -0.37 21.15 8.76
C PHE A 114 -0.25 22.36 7.84
N LEU A 115 -0.86 22.33 6.64
CA LEU A 115 -0.84 23.44 5.69
C LEU A 115 -1.67 24.65 6.20
N GLU A 116 -2.77 24.44 6.90
CA GLU A 116 -3.55 25.51 7.53
C GLU A 116 -2.75 26.22 8.63
N GLU A 117 -1.98 25.46 9.43
CA GLU A 117 -1.10 25.98 10.47
C GLU A 117 0.17 26.66 9.91
N ASN A 118 0.52 26.38 8.62
CA ASN A 118 1.70 26.89 7.95
C ASN A 118 1.36 27.55 6.61
N PRO A 119 0.63 28.69 6.60
CA PRO A 119 0.11 29.32 5.39
C PRO A 119 1.21 29.90 4.46
N ASP A 120 2.44 30.00 4.96
CA ASP A 120 3.64 30.36 4.22
C ASP A 120 4.11 29.22 3.28
N ILE A 121 3.74 27.98 3.58
CA ILE A 121 4.08 26.82 2.76
C ILE A 121 3.00 26.63 1.69
N LYS A 122 3.35 26.89 0.44
CA LYS A 122 2.47 26.68 -0.70
C LYS A 122 2.83 25.36 -1.37
N VAL A 123 1.88 24.45 -1.42
CA VAL A 123 2.10 23.10 -1.95
C VAL A 123 1.06 22.78 -3.01
N LYS A 124 1.53 22.29 -4.15
CA LYS A 124 0.74 21.59 -5.14
C LYS A 124 1.02 20.11 -4.97
N TYR A 125 0.01 19.32 -4.67
CA TYR A 125 0.20 17.88 -4.48
C TYR A 125 -0.75 17.04 -5.30
N GLU A 126 -0.27 15.88 -5.73
CA GLU A 126 -1.05 14.83 -6.36
C GLU A 126 -0.66 13.50 -5.69
N LEU A 127 -1.44 13.13 -4.65
CA LEU A 127 -1.24 11.91 -3.86
C LEU A 127 -2.45 11.00 -4.09
N LYS A 128 -2.26 9.95 -4.88
CA LYS A 128 -3.32 8.98 -5.21
C LYS A 128 -3.26 7.77 -4.30
N ALA A 129 -4.34 7.00 -4.29
CA ALA A 129 -4.34 5.70 -3.64
C ALA A 129 -3.48 4.69 -4.42
N ALA A 130 -2.92 3.70 -3.71
CA ALA A 130 -2.12 2.65 -4.32
C ALA A 130 -2.88 1.86 -5.40
N SER A 131 -4.20 1.71 -5.25
CA SER A 131 -5.08 1.08 -6.22
C SER A 131 -5.17 1.81 -7.57
N ALA A 132 -4.80 3.10 -7.63
CA ALA A 132 -4.71 3.84 -8.90
C ALA A 132 -3.56 3.36 -9.81
N GLY A 133 -2.66 2.52 -9.29
CA GLY A 133 -1.50 2.03 -10.00
C GLY A 133 -0.40 3.10 -10.19
N LEU A 134 0.76 2.66 -10.66
CA LEU A 134 1.95 3.51 -10.86
C LEU A 134 2.02 4.17 -12.25
N ASP A 135 1.20 3.76 -13.20
CA ASP A 135 1.39 4.14 -14.62
C ASP A 135 1.33 5.65 -14.83
N TRP A 136 0.40 6.34 -14.18
CA TRP A 136 0.31 7.80 -14.27
C TRP A 136 1.59 8.51 -13.76
N LEU A 137 2.20 7.97 -12.69
CA LEU A 137 3.43 8.53 -12.12
C LEU A 137 4.63 8.20 -13.00
N LYS A 138 4.67 7.00 -13.59
CA LYS A 138 5.68 6.62 -14.59
C LYS A 138 5.60 7.49 -15.82
N ASP A 139 4.41 7.78 -16.32
CA ASP A 139 4.20 8.66 -17.46
C ASP A 139 4.76 10.06 -17.23
N ASP A 140 4.58 10.62 -16.04
CA ASP A 140 5.14 11.92 -15.69
C ASP A 140 6.67 11.88 -15.61
N VAL A 141 7.23 10.82 -15.04
CA VAL A 141 8.69 10.62 -14.99
C VAL A 141 9.29 10.40 -16.38
N ILE A 142 8.61 9.68 -17.27
CA ILE A 142 9.02 9.48 -18.66
C ILE A 142 9.05 10.82 -19.41
N LYS A 143 8.02 11.66 -19.23
CA LYS A 143 7.92 13.00 -19.84
C LYS A 143 8.96 13.97 -19.29
N ALA A 144 9.42 13.75 -18.05
CA ALA A 144 10.45 14.56 -17.43
C ALA A 144 11.83 14.18 -17.96
N ASN A 145 12.25 14.81 -19.07
CA ASN A 145 13.59 14.57 -19.65
C ASN A 145 14.73 15.18 -18.83
N HIS A 146 14.42 16.07 -17.88
CA HIS A 146 15.36 16.77 -17.03
C HIS A 146 14.89 16.76 -15.57
N PRO A 147 15.83 16.70 -14.59
CA PRO A 147 15.49 16.70 -13.17
C PRO A 147 14.61 17.87 -12.72
N GLU A 148 14.75 19.02 -13.37
CA GLU A 148 13.99 20.24 -13.06
C GLU A 148 12.47 20.07 -13.24
N LYS A 149 12.07 19.16 -14.14
CA LYS A 149 10.65 18.87 -14.44
C LYS A 149 10.02 17.84 -13.48
N LEU A 150 10.82 17.18 -12.67
CA LEU A 150 10.33 16.27 -11.66
C LEU A 150 9.68 17.04 -10.50
N ALA A 151 8.76 16.41 -9.78
CA ALA A 151 8.26 16.95 -8.52
C ALA A 151 9.38 17.14 -7.50
N ASP A 152 9.19 18.07 -6.54
CA ASP A 152 10.18 18.36 -5.52
C ASP A 152 10.26 17.26 -4.47
N ILE A 153 9.13 16.59 -4.21
CA ILE A 153 9.01 15.46 -3.30
C ILE A 153 8.20 14.35 -3.98
N PHE A 154 8.72 13.12 -3.90
CA PHE A 154 7.97 11.91 -4.25
C PHE A 154 7.75 11.05 -3.00
N ILE A 155 6.53 10.53 -2.84
CA ILE A 155 6.19 9.55 -1.78
C ILE A 155 5.51 8.37 -2.44
N SER A 156 6.18 7.22 -2.52
CA SER A 156 5.60 6.02 -3.13
C SER A 156 6.37 4.77 -2.72
N ALA A 157 5.73 3.61 -2.83
CA ALA A 157 6.47 2.38 -3.07
C ALA A 157 6.73 2.27 -4.58
N GLY A 158 7.66 1.43 -4.99
CA GLY A 158 7.95 1.20 -6.41
C GLY A 158 9.41 0.96 -6.70
N PHE A 159 9.86 -0.29 -6.62
CA PHE A 159 11.23 -0.64 -7.00
C PHE A 159 11.54 -0.32 -8.46
N ASP A 160 10.58 -0.58 -9.37
CA ASP A 160 10.73 -0.24 -10.76
C ASP A 160 10.75 1.28 -10.97
N LEU A 161 9.81 2.02 -10.38
CA LEU A 161 9.73 3.46 -10.53
C LEU A 161 11.05 4.16 -10.17
N PHE A 162 11.63 3.79 -9.04
CA PHE A 162 12.79 4.51 -8.51
C PHE A 162 14.13 4.00 -9.03
N PHE A 163 14.23 2.74 -9.46
CA PHE A 163 15.51 2.13 -9.79
C PHE A 163 15.64 1.65 -11.24
N GLU A 164 14.55 1.62 -12.03
CA GLU A 164 14.65 1.30 -13.46
C GLU A 164 15.30 2.44 -14.24
N GLU A 165 16.28 2.12 -15.08
CA GLU A 165 17.05 3.10 -15.86
C GLU A 165 16.22 3.92 -16.85
N SER A 166 15.10 3.38 -17.33
CA SER A 166 14.15 4.12 -18.20
C SER A 166 13.28 5.11 -17.41
N LEU A 167 13.22 4.98 -16.09
CA LEU A 167 12.44 5.80 -15.18
C LEU A 167 13.34 6.69 -14.31
N MET A 168 13.15 6.71 -13.00
CA MET A 168 13.93 7.58 -12.10
C MET A 168 15.38 7.10 -11.89
N GLY A 169 15.67 5.83 -12.16
CA GLY A 169 17.00 5.26 -12.13
C GLY A 169 18.00 5.97 -13.05
N LYS A 170 17.52 6.63 -14.14
CA LYS A 170 18.37 7.44 -15.02
C LYS A 170 19.03 8.61 -14.31
N PHE A 171 18.43 9.15 -13.27
CA PHE A 171 18.94 10.26 -12.48
C PHE A 171 19.80 9.84 -11.28
N LYS A 172 19.89 8.54 -11.00
CA LYS A 172 20.63 8.01 -9.83
C LYS A 172 22.09 8.48 -9.81
N LYS A 173 22.76 8.46 -10.96
CA LYS A 173 24.17 8.86 -11.08
C LYS A 173 24.41 10.36 -10.92
N GLU A 174 23.37 11.16 -11.07
CA GLU A 174 23.43 12.62 -10.93
C GLU A 174 23.23 13.08 -9.48
N HIS A 175 22.87 12.16 -8.55
CA HIS A 175 22.60 12.44 -7.14
C HIS A 175 21.69 13.67 -6.95
N ILE A 176 20.58 13.70 -7.73
CA ILE A 176 19.63 14.82 -7.71
C ILE A 176 18.76 14.84 -6.46
N PHE A 177 18.65 13.70 -5.78
CA PHE A 177 17.93 13.56 -4.52
C PHE A 177 18.87 13.58 -3.34
N LYS A 178 18.34 13.88 -2.15
CA LYS A 178 19.06 13.85 -0.89
C LYS A 178 18.11 13.56 0.26
N ASP A 179 18.48 12.66 1.15
CA ASP A 179 17.80 12.50 2.43
C ASP A 179 18.03 13.74 3.30
N ILE A 180 17.00 14.54 3.45
CA ILE A 180 16.99 15.74 4.28
C ILE A 180 16.10 15.61 5.51
N THR A 181 15.67 14.39 5.86
CA THR A 181 14.81 14.13 7.03
C THR A 181 15.47 14.52 8.35
N GLY A 182 16.81 14.53 8.40
CA GLY A 182 17.56 14.75 9.64
C GLY A 182 17.55 13.53 10.57
N ILE A 183 16.96 12.42 10.17
CA ILE A 183 16.96 11.18 10.94
C ILE A 183 18.30 10.46 10.75
N GLU A 184 19.17 10.55 11.72
CA GLU A 184 20.50 9.91 11.66
C GLU A 184 20.40 8.38 11.77
N LYS A 185 19.53 7.90 12.66
CA LYS A 185 19.27 6.48 12.85
C LYS A 185 17.79 6.19 12.72
N TYR A 186 17.47 5.20 11.92
CA TYR A 186 16.11 4.69 11.79
C TYR A 186 15.67 3.92 13.04
N ASN A 187 14.40 3.63 13.12
CA ASN A 187 13.81 2.81 14.17
C ASN A 187 14.62 1.52 14.37
N LYS A 188 14.74 1.06 15.61
CA LYS A 188 15.46 -0.17 15.99
C LYS A 188 15.04 -1.41 15.22
N ASP A 189 13.79 -1.44 14.72
CA ASP A 189 13.26 -2.54 13.91
C ASP A 189 13.91 -2.59 12.52
N PHE A 190 14.49 -1.47 12.05
CA PHE A 190 15.01 -1.30 10.68
C PHE A 190 16.47 -0.87 10.60
N GLN A 191 17.09 -0.65 11.72
CA GLN A 191 18.52 -0.35 11.79
C GLN A 191 19.16 -1.07 12.99
N ASN A 192 19.56 -2.32 12.74
CA ASN A 192 20.19 -3.22 13.70
C ASN A 192 21.18 -4.14 12.97
N ASP A 193 21.70 -5.15 13.66
CA ASP A 193 22.71 -6.08 13.11
C ASP A 193 22.17 -6.98 11.97
N GLU A 194 20.82 -7.16 11.88
CA GLU A 194 20.19 -8.01 10.87
C GLU A 194 19.74 -7.21 9.63
N ILE A 195 19.36 -5.94 9.79
CA ILE A 195 18.80 -5.11 8.72
C ILE A 195 19.22 -3.65 8.84
N SER A 196 19.48 -3.00 7.71
CA SER A 196 19.63 -1.55 7.61
C SER A 196 18.85 -1.01 6.41
N LEU A 197 17.84 -0.18 6.70
CA LEU A 197 17.04 0.49 5.67
C LEU A 197 17.55 1.89 5.33
N LYS A 198 18.47 2.45 6.13
CA LYS A 198 19.07 3.75 5.84
C LYS A 198 19.98 3.63 4.62
N ASP A 199 19.75 4.49 3.62
CA ASP A 199 20.61 4.57 2.44
C ASP A 199 22.00 5.10 2.83
N PRO A 200 23.09 4.34 2.60
CA PRO A 200 24.45 4.76 2.92
C PRO A 200 24.90 5.97 2.09
N ASP A 201 24.37 6.12 0.86
CA ASP A 201 24.70 7.26 -0.01
C ASP A 201 23.88 8.50 0.35
N GLY A 202 22.82 8.36 1.12
CA GLY A 202 21.97 9.45 1.59
C GLY A 202 21.13 10.12 0.48
N ASP A 203 20.88 9.43 -0.62
CA ASP A 203 20.07 9.92 -1.71
C ASP A 203 18.57 9.61 -1.50
N TYR A 204 18.27 8.47 -0.85
CA TYR A 204 16.92 7.98 -0.64
C TYR A 204 16.55 7.96 0.83
N SER A 205 15.36 8.45 1.16
CA SER A 205 14.76 8.24 2.47
C SER A 205 13.55 7.34 2.38
N MET A 206 13.13 6.78 3.51
CA MET A 206 11.93 5.96 3.64
C MET A 206 11.05 6.54 4.75
N LEU A 207 9.73 6.32 4.64
CA LEU A 207 8.77 6.65 5.70
C LEU A 207 8.36 5.41 6.49
N GLY A 208 8.29 4.27 5.83
CA GLY A 208 7.90 3.00 6.42
C GLY A 208 7.95 1.87 5.40
N VAL A 209 7.40 0.73 5.76
CA VAL A 209 7.40 -0.47 4.92
C VAL A 209 6.04 -1.16 4.89
N VAL A 210 5.76 -1.87 3.80
CA VAL A 210 4.63 -2.78 3.65
C VAL A 210 5.14 -4.22 3.78
N PRO A 211 4.96 -4.90 4.93
CA PRO A 211 5.38 -6.28 5.10
C PRO A 211 4.43 -7.27 4.42
N ALA A 212 4.98 -8.25 3.68
CA ALA A 212 4.26 -9.40 3.16
C ALA A 212 4.20 -10.52 4.20
N VAL A 213 3.00 -10.89 4.62
CA VAL A 213 2.76 -11.98 5.58
C VAL A 213 1.95 -13.09 4.94
N PHE A 214 1.98 -14.28 5.54
CA PHE A 214 1.14 -15.40 5.12
C PHE A 214 -0.19 -15.36 5.88
N LEU A 215 -1.24 -15.72 5.19
CA LEU A 215 -2.53 -16.05 5.78
C LEU A 215 -2.86 -17.49 5.40
N VAL A 216 -2.83 -18.39 6.36
CA VAL A 216 -2.98 -19.83 6.15
C VAL A 216 -4.40 -20.27 6.47
N ASN A 217 -5.04 -20.94 5.52
CA ASN A 217 -6.34 -21.57 5.70
C ASN A 217 -6.17 -22.98 6.27
N LYS A 218 -6.45 -23.15 7.56
CA LYS A 218 -6.31 -24.46 8.25
C LYS A 218 -7.16 -25.57 7.62
N ASN A 219 -8.33 -25.22 7.07
CA ASN A 219 -9.21 -26.20 6.44
C ASN A 219 -8.63 -26.75 5.14
N MET A 220 -7.77 -25.97 4.46
CA MET A 220 -7.13 -26.34 3.20
C MET A 220 -5.72 -26.90 3.42
N LEU A 221 -5.17 -26.78 4.63
CA LEU A 221 -3.80 -27.22 4.93
C LEU A 221 -3.68 -28.75 4.84
N GLY A 222 -4.71 -29.50 5.28
CA GLY A 222 -4.70 -30.97 5.32
C GLY A 222 -3.60 -31.47 6.26
N ASP A 223 -2.87 -32.49 5.81
CA ASP A 223 -1.76 -33.10 6.56
C ASP A 223 -0.42 -32.35 6.41
N ARG A 224 -0.40 -31.24 5.65
CA ARG A 224 0.80 -30.41 5.47
C ARG A 224 1.15 -29.68 6.75
N GLU A 225 2.44 -29.52 7.01
CA GLU A 225 2.88 -28.66 8.09
C GLU A 225 2.54 -27.18 7.81
N MET A 226 2.26 -26.42 8.88
CA MET A 226 2.07 -24.98 8.80
C MET A 226 3.34 -24.31 8.27
N PRO A 227 3.31 -23.63 7.12
CA PRO A 227 4.48 -22.94 6.60
C PRO A 227 4.83 -21.78 7.51
N LYS A 228 6.06 -21.75 8.03
CA LYS A 228 6.57 -20.72 8.94
C LYS A 228 7.65 -19.85 8.31
N SER A 229 8.05 -20.15 7.09
CA SER A 229 9.11 -19.46 6.36
C SER A 229 8.82 -19.48 4.87
N TRP A 230 9.48 -18.61 4.12
CA TRP A 230 9.46 -18.66 2.66
C TRP A 230 10.01 -20.01 2.16
N ALA A 231 11.08 -20.51 2.80
CA ALA A 231 11.64 -21.82 2.47
C ALA A 231 10.61 -22.94 2.60
N ASP A 232 9.71 -22.88 3.60
CA ASP A 232 8.62 -23.86 3.72
C ASP A 232 7.59 -23.71 2.62
N LEU A 233 7.22 -22.46 2.28
CA LEU A 233 6.20 -22.16 1.30
C LEU A 233 6.62 -22.55 -0.12
N LEU A 234 7.92 -22.50 -0.43
CA LEU A 234 8.48 -22.85 -1.73
C LEU A 234 8.64 -24.37 -1.95
N LYS A 235 8.26 -25.21 -0.98
CA LYS A 235 8.32 -26.68 -1.11
C LYS A 235 7.26 -27.20 -2.10
N PRO A 236 7.53 -28.35 -2.77
CA PRO A 236 6.59 -28.95 -3.74
C PRO A 236 5.18 -29.22 -3.21
N GLU A 237 5.04 -29.45 -1.90
CA GLU A 237 3.74 -29.73 -1.25
C GLU A 237 2.78 -28.56 -1.31
N PHE A 238 3.26 -27.34 -1.58
CA PHE A 238 2.44 -26.14 -1.76
C PHE A 238 2.18 -25.80 -3.24
N ARG A 239 2.57 -26.67 -4.17
CA ARG A 239 2.30 -26.46 -5.61
C ARG A 239 0.82 -26.20 -5.86
N LYS A 240 0.52 -25.17 -6.68
CA LYS A 240 -0.85 -24.75 -7.02
C LYS A 240 -1.78 -24.57 -5.81
N SER A 241 -1.26 -24.01 -4.73
CA SER A 241 -2.05 -23.82 -3.50
C SER A 241 -1.86 -22.47 -2.82
N VAL A 242 -1.09 -21.57 -3.44
CA VAL A 242 -0.77 -20.24 -2.90
C VAL A 242 -1.38 -19.15 -3.76
N SER A 243 -1.98 -18.14 -3.13
CA SER A 243 -2.38 -16.91 -3.81
C SER A 243 -1.38 -15.79 -3.54
N LEU A 244 -1.05 -15.05 -4.58
CA LEU A 244 -0.08 -13.95 -4.57
C LEU A 244 -0.74 -12.63 -4.97
N PRO A 245 -0.29 -11.49 -4.42
CA PRO A 245 -0.81 -10.16 -4.72
C PRO A 245 -0.13 -9.59 -5.98
N ILE A 246 -0.24 -10.27 -7.13
CA ILE A 246 0.51 -9.94 -8.37
C ILE A 246 0.13 -8.55 -8.87
N SER A 247 -1.14 -8.16 -8.69
CA SER A 247 -1.67 -6.86 -9.12
C SER A 247 -1.64 -5.80 -8.02
N ASP A 248 -1.09 -6.14 -6.82
CA ASP A 248 -1.06 -5.23 -5.70
C ASP A 248 0.25 -4.47 -5.68
N PHE A 249 0.16 -3.20 -6.04
CA PHE A 249 1.19 -2.20 -5.89
C PHE A 249 2.60 -2.81 -6.05
N ASP A 250 3.61 -2.34 -5.37
CA ASP A 250 4.98 -2.83 -5.50
C ASP A 250 5.30 -4.12 -4.69
N LEU A 251 4.32 -4.68 -3.95
CA LEU A 251 4.60 -5.80 -3.04
C LEU A 251 5.06 -7.05 -3.78
N PHE A 252 4.49 -7.32 -4.96
CA PHE A 252 4.92 -8.45 -5.78
C PHE A 252 6.36 -8.29 -6.29
N ASN A 253 6.74 -7.08 -6.73
CA ASN A 253 8.11 -6.77 -7.12
C ASN A 253 9.09 -7.01 -5.95
N SER A 254 8.70 -6.55 -4.76
CA SER A 254 9.48 -6.77 -3.54
C SER A 254 9.67 -8.26 -3.23
N ILE A 255 8.60 -9.06 -3.31
CA ILE A 255 8.67 -10.51 -3.11
C ILE A 255 9.64 -11.13 -4.11
N LEU A 256 9.50 -10.82 -5.41
CA LEU A 256 10.37 -11.38 -6.45
C LEU A 256 11.85 -11.05 -6.22
N ILE A 257 12.18 -9.79 -5.92
CA ILE A 257 13.57 -9.36 -5.66
C ILE A 257 14.14 -10.11 -4.45
N ASN A 258 13.38 -10.17 -3.36
CA ASN A 258 13.85 -10.79 -2.13
C ASN A 258 13.99 -12.31 -2.27
N ILE A 259 13.05 -12.97 -2.93
CA ILE A 259 13.13 -14.42 -3.23
C ILE A 259 14.32 -14.70 -4.15
N ASN A 260 14.49 -13.92 -5.22
CA ASN A 260 15.63 -14.09 -6.11
C ASN A 260 16.97 -13.91 -5.39
N LYS A 261 17.08 -12.91 -4.52
CA LYS A 261 18.31 -12.66 -3.77
C LYS A 261 18.62 -13.79 -2.78
N ASN A 262 17.64 -14.31 -2.06
CA ASN A 262 17.85 -15.25 -0.96
C ASN A 262 17.83 -16.72 -1.41
N TYR A 263 17.07 -17.04 -2.48
CA TYR A 263 16.84 -18.41 -2.95
C TYR A 263 17.23 -18.64 -4.42
N GLY A 264 17.76 -17.60 -5.08
CA GLY A 264 18.15 -17.66 -6.49
C GLY A 264 16.98 -17.80 -7.46
N GLU A 265 17.29 -18.07 -8.72
CA GLU A 265 16.28 -18.29 -9.77
C GLU A 265 15.40 -19.51 -9.48
N GLU A 266 15.95 -20.54 -8.83
CA GLU A 266 15.18 -21.73 -8.42
C GLU A 266 14.06 -21.35 -7.42
N GLY A 267 14.35 -20.43 -6.48
CA GLY A 267 13.35 -19.89 -5.58
C GLY A 267 12.21 -19.19 -6.34
N VAL A 268 12.53 -18.43 -7.38
CA VAL A 268 11.53 -17.75 -8.22
C VAL A 268 10.71 -18.77 -9.03
N VAL A 269 11.34 -19.81 -9.58
CA VAL A 269 10.65 -20.95 -10.24
C VAL A 269 9.67 -21.61 -9.27
N ASN A 270 10.11 -21.92 -8.05
CA ASN A 270 9.26 -22.56 -7.07
C ASN A 270 8.11 -21.63 -6.62
N LEU A 271 8.36 -20.32 -6.51
CA LEU A 271 7.30 -19.34 -6.24
C LEU A 271 6.25 -19.31 -7.38
N GLY A 272 6.67 -19.43 -8.64
CA GLY A 272 5.75 -19.58 -9.77
C GLY A 272 4.92 -20.87 -9.67
N ARG A 273 5.56 -21.99 -9.36
CA ARG A 273 4.91 -23.31 -9.26
C ARG A 273 3.87 -23.40 -8.14
N VAL A 274 4.05 -22.68 -7.03
CA VAL A 274 3.07 -22.67 -5.95
C VAL A 274 1.86 -21.80 -6.25
N LEU A 275 1.91 -20.92 -7.25
CA LEU A 275 0.81 -20.03 -7.61
C LEU A 275 -0.44 -20.83 -8.01
N LEU A 276 -1.54 -20.57 -7.31
CA LEU A 276 -2.88 -21.03 -7.63
C LEU A 276 -3.69 -19.91 -8.30
N GLU A 277 -3.71 -18.73 -7.68
CA GLU A 277 -4.55 -17.61 -8.09
C GLU A 277 -3.85 -16.27 -7.80
N ASN A 278 -4.17 -15.27 -8.63
CA ASN A 278 -3.88 -13.88 -8.32
C ASN A 278 -5.13 -13.28 -7.68
N LEU A 279 -5.08 -12.98 -6.40
CA LEU A 279 -6.19 -12.39 -5.65
C LEU A 279 -5.80 -11.01 -5.13
N HIS A 280 -6.77 -10.09 -5.12
CA HIS A 280 -6.61 -8.84 -4.39
C HIS A 280 -6.63 -9.12 -2.86
N PRO A 281 -5.85 -8.42 -2.03
CA PRO A 281 -5.79 -8.68 -0.58
C PRO A 281 -7.14 -8.67 0.14
N SER A 282 -8.10 -7.84 -0.29
CA SER A 282 -9.47 -7.83 0.25
C SER A 282 -10.25 -9.13 -0.04
N GLN A 283 -9.91 -9.84 -1.12
CA GLN A 283 -10.46 -11.16 -1.44
C GLN A 283 -9.74 -12.26 -0.65
N MET A 284 -8.42 -12.09 -0.45
CA MET A 284 -7.60 -13.05 0.29
C MET A 284 -8.09 -13.29 1.71
N VAL A 285 -8.49 -12.23 2.43
CA VAL A 285 -9.02 -12.35 3.81
C VAL A 285 -10.35 -13.11 3.91
N LYS A 286 -11.03 -13.30 2.78
CA LYS A 286 -12.31 -14.02 2.66
C LYS A 286 -12.18 -15.30 1.82
N SER A 287 -10.96 -15.71 1.49
CA SER A 287 -10.70 -16.85 0.60
C SER A 287 -11.19 -18.19 1.16
N ASP A 288 -11.39 -18.29 2.48
CA ASP A 288 -12.02 -19.44 3.14
C ASP A 288 -13.47 -19.71 2.68
N LYS A 289 -14.13 -18.70 2.09
CA LYS A 289 -15.52 -18.79 1.58
C LYS A 289 -15.60 -19.07 0.08
N MET A 290 -14.47 -19.18 -0.61
CA MET A 290 -14.43 -19.49 -2.04
C MET A 290 -14.93 -20.91 -2.27
N LYS A 291 -15.71 -21.11 -3.35
CA LYS A 291 -16.26 -22.43 -3.71
C LYS A 291 -15.30 -23.26 -4.59
N THR A 292 -14.43 -22.56 -5.29
CA THR A 292 -13.45 -23.14 -6.23
C THR A 292 -12.13 -22.41 -6.06
N ASN A 293 -11.02 -23.07 -6.36
CA ASN A 293 -9.68 -22.49 -6.31
C ASN A 293 -9.35 -21.83 -4.94
N THR A 294 -9.81 -22.47 -3.84
CA THR A 294 -9.55 -21.95 -2.50
C THR A 294 -8.06 -22.15 -2.15
N PRO A 295 -7.29 -21.07 -1.98
CA PRO A 295 -5.88 -21.20 -1.66
C PRO A 295 -5.67 -21.74 -0.23
N THR A 296 -4.61 -22.52 -0.06
CA THR A 296 -4.15 -22.94 1.28
C THR A 296 -3.46 -21.79 1.99
N VAL A 297 -2.68 -21.01 1.24
CA VAL A 297 -1.96 -19.85 1.77
C VAL A 297 -2.22 -18.66 0.84
N THR A 298 -2.45 -17.50 1.42
CA THR A 298 -2.43 -16.24 0.69
C THR A 298 -1.30 -15.37 1.23
N ILE A 299 -0.56 -14.72 0.34
CA ILE A 299 0.47 -13.74 0.71
C ILE A 299 -0.12 -12.35 0.53
N MET A 300 -0.09 -11.54 1.59
CA MET A 300 -0.77 -10.25 1.58
C MET A 300 -0.07 -9.22 2.46
N PRO A 301 -0.35 -7.92 2.27
CA PRO A 301 0.12 -6.88 3.18
C PRO A 301 -0.36 -7.13 4.62
N TYR A 302 0.52 -6.91 5.59
CA TYR A 302 0.24 -7.12 7.02
C TYR A 302 -1.02 -6.39 7.52
N PHE A 303 -1.34 -5.22 6.97
CA PHE A 303 -2.55 -4.48 7.28
C PHE A 303 -3.82 -5.35 7.24
N PHE A 304 -3.96 -6.18 6.22
CA PHE A 304 -5.18 -6.97 6.01
C PHE A 304 -5.41 -8.03 7.09
N THR A 305 -4.41 -8.32 7.94
CA THR A 305 -4.60 -9.23 9.08
C THR A 305 -5.62 -8.70 10.10
N LYS A 306 -5.85 -7.37 10.15
CA LYS A 306 -6.89 -6.74 10.97
C LYS A 306 -8.32 -7.18 10.59
N MET A 307 -8.51 -7.63 9.35
CA MET A 307 -9.82 -8.03 8.83
C MET A 307 -10.14 -9.51 9.07
N ILE A 308 -9.22 -10.27 9.67
CA ILE A 308 -9.38 -11.71 9.92
C ILE A 308 -10.28 -11.91 11.14
N LYS A 309 -11.23 -12.85 11.01
CA LYS A 309 -12.08 -13.24 12.14
C LYS A 309 -11.26 -14.10 13.13
N ALA A 310 -11.29 -13.73 14.40
CA ALA A 310 -10.52 -14.40 15.45
C ALA A 310 -10.81 -15.92 15.57
N ASP A 311 -12.06 -16.32 15.37
CA ASP A 311 -12.52 -17.72 15.49
C ASP A 311 -12.59 -18.44 14.12
N GLY A 312 -12.02 -17.84 13.06
CA GLY A 312 -12.04 -18.42 11.72
C GLY A 312 -10.93 -19.42 11.46
N PRO A 313 -10.96 -20.10 10.29
CA PRO A 313 -9.91 -21.04 9.89
C PRO A 313 -8.63 -20.35 9.43
N MET A 314 -8.67 -19.03 9.24
CA MET A 314 -7.58 -18.24 8.67
C MET A 314 -6.62 -17.80 9.75
N VAL A 315 -5.33 -18.18 9.63
CA VAL A 315 -4.28 -17.88 10.62
C VAL A 315 -3.19 -17.03 9.99
N PRO A 316 -2.94 -15.82 10.53
CA PRO A 316 -1.82 -15.02 10.08
C PRO A 316 -0.51 -15.62 10.60
N VAL A 317 0.48 -15.71 9.71
CA VAL A 317 1.83 -16.20 10.02
C VAL A 317 2.83 -15.15 9.53
N TRP A 318 3.67 -14.68 10.44
CA TRP A 318 4.82 -13.87 10.09
C TRP A 318 5.98 -14.82 9.75
N PRO A 319 6.58 -14.75 8.55
CA PRO A 319 7.67 -15.65 8.19
C PRO A 319 8.89 -15.52 9.13
N ASN A 320 9.42 -16.64 9.60
CA ASN A 320 10.57 -16.66 10.53
C ASN A 320 11.87 -16.19 9.88
N ASP A 321 11.98 -16.36 8.56
CA ASP A 321 13.07 -15.86 7.72
C ASP A 321 12.85 -14.41 7.25
N GLY A 322 11.79 -13.78 7.72
CA GLY A 322 11.46 -12.37 7.56
C GLY A 322 10.32 -12.11 6.58
N ALA A 323 9.44 -11.20 6.93
CA ALA A 323 8.45 -10.69 6.00
C ALA A 323 9.14 -9.87 4.90
N ALA A 324 8.92 -10.22 3.62
CA ALA A 324 9.42 -9.42 2.51
C ALA A 324 8.78 -8.03 2.57
N ILE A 325 9.59 -6.97 2.45
CA ILE A 325 9.10 -5.60 2.61
C ILE A 325 9.16 -4.82 1.32
N SER A 326 8.07 -4.12 1.00
CA SER A 326 8.05 -3.05 0.01
C SER A 326 8.20 -1.72 0.74
N PRO A 327 9.33 -1.02 0.58
CA PRO A 327 9.53 0.28 1.22
C PRO A 327 8.63 1.35 0.63
N ILE A 328 8.17 2.26 1.48
CA ILE A 328 7.53 3.51 1.07
C ILE A 328 8.63 4.57 1.09
N PHE A 329 9.15 4.86 -0.08
CA PHE A 329 10.22 5.85 -0.26
C PHE A 329 9.66 7.27 -0.18
N MET A 330 10.50 8.18 0.31
CA MET A 330 10.35 9.62 0.12
C MET A 330 11.62 10.14 -0.53
N LEU A 331 11.51 10.64 -1.75
CA LEU A 331 12.61 11.28 -2.46
C LEU A 331 12.42 12.78 -2.44
N THR A 332 13.47 13.51 -2.11
CA THR A 332 13.48 14.96 -1.98
C THR A 332 14.58 15.56 -2.83
N LYS A 333 14.24 16.54 -3.67
CA LYS A 333 15.23 17.21 -4.53
C LYS A 333 16.27 17.93 -3.71
N LYS A 334 17.54 17.68 -4.02
CA LYS A 334 18.69 18.27 -3.34
C LYS A 334 18.78 19.79 -3.49
N ASP A 335 18.49 20.30 -4.67
CA ASP A 335 18.51 21.75 -4.99
C ASP A 335 17.36 22.53 -4.33
N LYS A 336 16.33 21.85 -3.83
CA LYS A 336 15.17 22.42 -3.14
C LYS A 336 15.20 22.18 -1.62
N ALA A 337 16.26 21.58 -1.08
CA ALA A 337 16.36 21.12 0.28
C ALA A 337 15.91 22.13 1.35
N GLU A 338 16.37 23.38 1.26
CA GLU A 338 15.99 24.43 2.22
C GLU A 338 14.51 24.78 2.15
N LYS A 339 13.98 24.89 0.92
CA LYS A 339 12.59 25.25 0.66
C LYS A 339 11.60 24.20 1.17
N ILE A 340 11.92 22.93 0.97
CA ILE A 340 11.03 21.80 1.32
C ILE A 340 11.25 21.25 2.73
N LYS A 341 12.29 21.69 3.44
CA LYS A 341 12.70 21.11 4.74
C LYS A 341 11.56 21.00 5.74
N LYS A 342 10.82 22.10 5.96
CA LYS A 342 9.72 22.13 6.94
C LYS A 342 8.61 21.12 6.61
N LEU A 343 8.30 20.93 5.32
CA LEU A 343 7.36 19.93 4.86
C LEU A 343 7.89 18.50 5.05
N VAL A 344 9.17 18.30 4.77
CA VAL A 344 9.84 16.99 4.96
C VAL A 344 9.91 16.63 6.44
N ASP A 345 10.15 17.60 7.33
CA ASP A 345 10.13 17.37 8.78
C ASP A 345 8.76 16.91 9.28
N TYR A 346 7.68 17.47 8.72
CA TYR A 346 6.33 16.99 9.00
C TYR A 346 6.10 15.57 8.47
N LEU A 347 6.40 15.33 7.18
CA LEU A 347 6.17 14.03 6.52
C LEU A 347 6.97 12.89 7.15
N ALA A 348 8.21 13.14 7.61
CA ALA A 348 9.05 12.18 8.31
C ALA A 348 8.85 12.19 9.84
N GLY A 349 7.98 13.05 10.34
CA GLY A 349 7.73 13.28 11.77
C GLY A 349 7.00 12.13 12.47
N GLU A 350 6.92 12.23 13.79
CA GLU A 350 6.32 11.22 14.65
C GLU A 350 4.79 11.08 14.41
N GLU A 351 4.10 12.18 14.13
CA GLU A 351 2.65 12.17 13.85
C GLU A 351 2.36 11.30 12.61
N VAL A 352 3.03 11.58 11.49
CA VAL A 352 2.90 10.80 10.25
C VAL A 352 3.36 9.35 10.47
N GLY A 353 4.48 9.15 11.16
CA GLY A 353 4.96 7.81 11.51
C GLY A 353 3.95 7.01 12.34
N THR A 354 3.23 7.66 13.26
CA THR A 354 2.17 7.03 14.06
C THR A 354 0.97 6.63 13.18
N VAL A 355 0.58 7.47 12.23
CA VAL A 355 -0.45 7.12 11.24
C VAL A 355 -0.06 5.88 10.46
N PHE A 356 1.18 5.84 9.94
CA PHE A 356 1.70 4.67 9.23
C PHE A 356 1.65 3.41 10.10
N SER A 357 2.26 3.44 11.27
CA SER A 357 2.45 2.27 12.12
C SER A 357 1.15 1.79 12.77
N HIS A 358 0.38 2.69 13.39
CA HIS A 358 -0.74 2.31 14.24
C HIS A 358 -2.06 2.20 13.48
N GLN A 359 -2.28 3.06 12.50
CA GLN A 359 -3.51 3.01 11.71
C GLN A 359 -3.37 2.09 10.50
N GLY A 360 -2.24 2.15 9.80
CA GLY A 360 -1.97 1.38 8.60
C GLY A 360 -1.33 0.02 8.82
N LEU A 361 -0.79 -0.29 10.00
CA LEU A 361 0.12 -1.43 10.20
C LEU A 361 1.26 -1.46 9.14
N PHE A 362 1.73 -0.28 8.75
CA PHE A 362 2.93 -0.07 7.96
C PHE A 362 4.03 0.40 8.90
N PRO A 363 4.88 -0.50 9.42
CA PRO A 363 5.92 -0.12 10.36
C PRO A 363 6.77 1.04 9.82
N THR A 364 6.90 2.12 10.62
CA THR A 364 7.61 3.32 10.23
C THR A 364 9.08 3.24 10.59
N VAL A 365 9.92 3.92 9.80
CA VAL A 365 11.35 4.07 10.10
C VAL A 365 11.63 5.16 11.15
N ASN A 366 10.61 5.94 11.54
CA ASN A 366 10.77 7.00 12.54
C ASN A 366 11.19 6.40 13.89
N PRO A 367 12.32 6.83 14.49
CA PRO A 367 12.88 6.22 15.71
C PRO A 367 12.03 6.44 16.96
N ASN A 368 11.15 7.43 16.96
CA ASN A 368 10.33 7.80 18.12
C ASN A 368 9.01 7.03 18.19
N VAL A 369 8.67 6.27 17.15
CA VAL A 369 7.41 5.53 17.07
C VAL A 369 7.64 4.07 17.44
N ASP A 370 6.89 3.53 18.39
CA ASP A 370 6.85 2.10 18.66
C ASP A 370 5.97 1.40 17.63
N ASN A 371 6.56 0.58 16.78
CA ASN A 371 5.85 -0.17 15.73
C ASN A 371 5.02 -1.35 16.28
N ARG A 372 5.16 -1.72 17.54
CA ARG A 372 4.44 -2.84 18.20
C ARG A 372 4.65 -4.20 17.50
N ILE A 373 5.85 -4.42 16.98
CA ILE A 373 6.24 -5.61 16.21
C ILE A 373 7.49 -6.29 16.77
N GLU A 374 7.66 -6.25 18.07
CA GLU A 374 8.83 -6.81 18.74
C GLU A 374 9.11 -8.27 18.32
N GLY A 375 10.36 -8.57 18.01
CA GLY A 375 10.81 -9.90 17.58
C GLY A 375 10.41 -10.31 16.16
N LYS A 376 9.76 -9.43 15.38
CA LYS A 376 9.45 -9.69 13.98
C LYS A 376 10.67 -9.44 13.10
N LYS A 377 10.94 -10.38 12.20
CA LYS A 377 12.01 -10.26 11.20
C LYS A 377 11.50 -9.74 9.88
N PHE A 378 12.37 -9.05 9.16
CA PHE A 378 12.08 -8.54 7.82
C PHE A 378 13.06 -9.12 6.81
N MET A 379 12.59 -9.29 5.59
CA MET A 379 13.42 -9.67 4.44
C MET A 379 13.56 -8.46 3.53
N TRP A 380 14.79 -7.98 3.40
CA TRP A 380 15.17 -6.81 2.63
C TRP A 380 16.35 -7.11 1.72
N CYS A 381 16.25 -6.71 0.45
CA CYS A 381 17.34 -6.96 -0.51
C CYS A 381 18.63 -6.18 -0.21
N GLY A 382 18.56 -5.10 0.55
CA GLY A 382 19.71 -4.29 0.94
C GLY A 382 20.15 -3.28 -0.12
N TRP A 383 20.73 -2.19 0.38
CA TRP A 383 21.21 -1.11 -0.48
C TRP A 383 22.36 -1.54 -1.39
N ASP A 384 23.31 -2.36 -0.89
CA ASP A 384 24.39 -2.90 -1.72
C ASP A 384 23.85 -3.65 -2.94
N TYR A 385 22.76 -4.42 -2.75
CA TYR A 385 22.11 -5.11 -3.86
C TYR A 385 21.49 -4.13 -4.85
N ILE A 386 20.80 -3.10 -4.37
CA ILE A 386 20.16 -2.08 -5.20
C ILE A 386 21.20 -1.24 -5.95
N HIS A 387 22.30 -0.85 -5.28
CA HIS A 387 23.30 0.00 -5.88
C HIS A 387 24.16 -0.73 -6.93
N ASN A 388 24.42 -2.02 -6.72
CA ASN A 388 25.32 -2.78 -7.59
C ASN A 388 24.60 -3.59 -8.70
N ASN A 389 23.25 -3.52 -8.78
CA ASN A 389 22.49 -4.26 -9.77
C ASN A 389 21.53 -3.37 -10.55
N ASN A 390 21.19 -3.80 -11.78
CA ASN A 390 20.09 -3.21 -12.53
C ASN A 390 18.77 -3.84 -12.09
N ILE A 391 18.07 -3.16 -11.19
CA ILE A 391 16.83 -3.65 -10.57
C ILE A 391 15.72 -3.87 -11.62
N GLY A 392 15.61 -2.98 -12.61
CA GLY A 392 14.62 -3.15 -13.69
C GLY A 392 14.83 -4.45 -14.46
N LYS A 393 16.07 -4.76 -14.87
CA LYS A 393 16.37 -6.02 -15.55
C LYS A 393 16.17 -7.26 -14.67
N ILE A 394 16.47 -7.15 -13.38
CA ILE A 394 16.20 -8.25 -12.43
C ILE A 394 14.70 -8.50 -12.33
N LEU A 395 13.89 -7.45 -12.21
CA LEU A 395 12.44 -7.57 -12.15
C LEU A 395 11.86 -8.17 -13.44
N GLU A 396 12.30 -7.70 -14.60
CA GLU A 396 11.88 -8.24 -15.89
C GLU A 396 12.18 -9.74 -15.97
N LYS A 397 13.44 -10.13 -15.72
CA LYS A 397 13.87 -11.53 -15.75
C LYS A 397 13.13 -12.40 -14.73
N THR A 398 12.96 -11.94 -13.50
CA THR A 398 12.28 -12.71 -12.46
C THR A 398 10.79 -12.87 -12.75
N LYS A 399 10.13 -11.87 -13.33
CA LYS A 399 8.74 -11.97 -13.80
C LYS A 399 8.60 -13.01 -14.90
N GLU A 400 9.49 -13.01 -15.90
CA GLU A 400 9.49 -14.04 -16.96
C GLU A 400 9.64 -15.45 -16.38
N ILE A 401 10.60 -15.66 -15.48
CA ILE A 401 10.83 -16.96 -14.82
C ILE A 401 9.58 -17.37 -14.04
N PHE A 402 9.02 -16.47 -13.22
CA PHE A 402 7.86 -16.71 -12.41
C PHE A 402 6.63 -17.11 -13.23
N PHE A 403 6.27 -16.31 -14.24
CA PHE A 403 5.09 -16.58 -15.05
C PHE A 403 5.22 -17.87 -15.87
N ARG A 404 6.39 -18.12 -16.47
CA ARG A 404 6.66 -19.40 -17.14
C ARG A 404 6.48 -20.59 -16.20
N ALA A 405 7.04 -20.53 -15.00
CA ALA A 405 6.92 -21.59 -14.02
C ALA A 405 5.48 -21.74 -13.47
N SER A 406 4.70 -20.65 -13.43
CA SER A 406 3.31 -20.69 -13.00
C SER A 406 2.38 -21.38 -14.01
N GLU A 407 2.79 -21.51 -15.27
CA GLU A 407 2.06 -22.22 -16.32
C GLU A 407 2.40 -23.72 -16.38
N GLU A 408 3.45 -24.17 -15.69
CA GLU A 408 3.80 -25.59 -15.61
C GLU A 408 2.73 -26.39 -14.85
N GLU A 409 2.27 -27.53 -15.43
CA GLU A 409 1.29 -28.46 -14.83
C GLU A 409 1.85 -29.22 -13.61
#